data_c60b65a9c7f556f7b1deb146e1581bdc
#
_entry.id   c60b65a9c7f556f7b1deb146e1581bdc
#
_cell.length_a   1.000
_cell.length_b   1.000
_cell.length_c   1.000
_cell.angle_alpha   90.00
_cell.angle_beta   90.00
_cell.angle_gamma   90.00
#
_symmetry.space_group_name_H-M   'P 1'
#
loop_
_entity.id
_entity.type
_entity.pdbx_description
1 polymer ?
#
loop_
_entity_poly.entity_id
_entity_poly.type
_entity_poly.pdbx_seq_one_letter_code
_entity_poly.pdbx_strand_id
1 'polypeptide(L)'
;MSSTHSTWPVMLVPYNLPPWLCMKRSSLILSLLIPGPTSPGIAIDVYLQPLVEELRELWDVGVEAFDASSKNVFQLRAALMWTIHDFPAYADVSGWSTKGKFACPCCASNTDSRYLQHGHKFCYMGHRRWLDSDHKFRGEGTLFNGSTDMRGAPMAPVASDILVDTESIVGRCLGKKCQLLYNKRKRGEAIPCGWKKRSILFTLPYWEDQKLRHNLDVMHIEKNVMDNILGTVLNLRDWTKDNCKARLDLADMGIRRELHLQRKGDDKYTIPPACFHMTPSEKDGFLQVLRDVRVPDGYASNISRRVNLKERKISSLKSHDNHILMQQLLPIALRGSLPSHVTGPLIKLACFFRKICSKTLTVSEIENDEVEISVILCELEKIFPPSFFTVMVHLIMHLATEAKVGGPVQYRWMYPIERYLSRLKSYVKNRAAPEGSIAEGYIVEECLTFCSRYMEGVETIFNRPRRAMEESTGVVSSVTLDNQEFTQAHRYVLFNSENIYQFREMHKRVVEDELRRGHRRISPAIIHKHHMERFCGWFR
;
A
#
# COMPACT_ATOMS: atom_id res chain seq x y z
N MET A 1 30.24 10.32 -1.58
CA MET A 1 29.79 9.36 -0.55
C MET A 1 28.45 9.84 -0.06
N SER A 2 27.38 9.09 -0.26
CA SER A 2 26.08 9.42 0.34
C SER A 2 26.16 9.04 1.82
N SER A 3 26.16 10.01 2.72
CA SER A 3 26.04 9.73 4.14
C SER A 3 24.65 9.14 4.37
N THR A 4 24.57 7.93 4.86
CA THR A 4 23.34 7.28 5.32
C THR A 4 22.95 7.87 6.67
N HIS A 5 22.46 9.11 6.67
CA HIS A 5 21.90 9.74 7.86
C HIS A 5 20.40 9.50 7.90
N SER A 6 19.89 8.94 8.97
CA SER A 6 18.48 8.61 9.15
C SER A 6 17.87 9.48 10.23
N THR A 7 17.05 10.45 9.86
CA THR A 7 16.26 11.29 10.76
C THR A 7 14.81 10.82 10.73
N TRP A 8 14.15 10.71 11.89
CA TRP A 8 12.79 10.20 12.01
C TRP A 8 11.83 11.28 12.51
N PRO A 9 11.09 11.94 11.64
CA PRO A 9 10.04 12.86 12.04
C PRO A 9 8.78 12.08 12.49
N VAL A 10 8.17 12.55 13.57
CA VAL A 10 6.88 12.11 14.07
C VAL A 10 5.87 13.21 13.79
N MET A 11 4.84 12.88 13.02
CA MET A 11 3.84 13.84 12.58
C MET A 11 2.46 13.46 13.08
N LEU A 12 1.67 14.45 13.46
CA LEU A 12 0.27 14.28 13.83
C LEU A 12 -0.63 14.69 12.66
N VAL A 13 -1.70 13.93 12.45
CA VAL A 13 -2.74 14.19 11.44
C VAL A 13 -4.06 14.39 12.17
N PRO A 14 -4.64 15.61 12.18
CA PRO A 14 -5.91 15.88 12.85
C PRO A 14 -7.10 15.37 12.03
N TYR A 15 -7.74 14.30 12.46
CA TYR A 15 -8.89 13.67 11.77
C TYR A 15 -10.23 14.36 12.01
N ASN A 16 -10.29 15.33 12.95
CA ASN A 16 -11.46 16.19 13.12
C ASN A 16 -11.63 17.25 12.01
N LEU A 17 -10.62 17.39 11.15
CA LEU A 17 -10.75 18.18 9.92
C LEU A 17 -11.51 17.41 8.84
N PRO A 18 -12.20 18.13 7.91
CA PRO A 18 -12.78 17.50 6.74
C PRO A 18 -11.76 16.64 5.98
N PRO A 19 -12.18 15.50 5.38
CA PRO A 19 -11.24 14.56 4.74
C PRO A 19 -10.31 15.17 3.69
N TRP A 20 -10.80 16.18 2.94
CA TRP A 20 -10.00 16.90 1.94
C TRP A 20 -8.98 17.87 2.53
N LEU A 21 -8.99 18.10 3.84
CA LEU A 21 -8.05 18.97 4.56
C LEU A 21 -7.07 18.18 5.42
N CYS A 22 -7.50 17.10 6.08
CA CYS A 22 -6.69 16.40 7.09
C CYS A 22 -5.33 15.92 6.56
N MET A 23 -5.25 15.48 5.30
CA MET A 23 -4.01 15.03 4.67
C MET A 23 -3.27 16.11 3.88
N LYS A 24 -3.73 17.38 3.95
CA LYS A 24 -2.98 18.50 3.35
C LYS A 24 -1.77 18.84 4.21
N ARG A 25 -0.69 19.26 3.55
CA ARG A 25 0.56 19.67 4.20
C ARG A 25 0.35 20.69 5.31
N SER A 26 -0.53 21.68 5.09
CA SER A 26 -0.83 22.74 6.08
C SER A 26 -1.58 22.25 7.33
N SER A 27 -2.04 20.99 7.33
CA SER A 27 -2.74 20.37 8.45
C SER A 27 -1.87 19.33 9.18
N LEU A 28 -0.71 18.98 8.63
CA LEU A 28 0.23 18.06 9.26
C LEU A 28 1.06 18.82 10.29
N ILE A 29 1.13 18.31 11.51
CA ILE A 29 1.88 18.89 12.62
C ILE A 29 3.13 18.05 12.86
N LEU A 30 4.32 18.66 12.77
CA LEU A 30 5.58 18.00 13.16
C LEU A 30 5.72 18.06 14.68
N SER A 31 5.42 16.94 15.34
CA SER A 31 5.49 16.86 16.81
C SER A 31 6.92 16.63 17.32
N LEU A 32 7.61 15.65 16.72
CA LEU A 32 8.96 15.29 17.15
C LEU A 32 9.88 15.11 15.94
N LEU A 33 11.16 15.36 16.15
CA LEU A 33 12.20 15.08 15.18
C LEU A 33 13.31 14.26 15.86
N ILE A 34 13.26 12.93 15.67
CA ILE A 34 14.21 12.01 16.28
C ILE A 34 15.53 12.08 15.52
N PRO A 35 16.65 12.43 16.19
CA PRO A 35 17.93 12.63 15.52
C PRO A 35 18.58 11.30 15.10
N GLY A 36 19.29 11.37 13.96
CA GLY A 36 20.13 10.30 13.46
C GLY A 36 21.46 10.15 14.20
N PRO A 37 22.45 9.56 13.54
CA PRO A 37 22.48 9.08 12.14
C PRO A 37 21.83 7.71 11.90
N THR A 38 21.51 6.97 12.97
CA THR A 38 20.95 5.61 12.88
C THR A 38 19.47 5.60 13.26
N SER A 39 18.72 4.62 12.72
CA SER A 39 17.33 4.38 13.14
C SER A 39 17.24 4.15 14.66
N PRO A 40 16.22 4.70 15.35
CA PRO A 40 16.00 4.43 16.78
C PRO A 40 15.68 2.96 17.08
N GLY A 41 15.17 2.20 16.08
CA GLY A 41 14.72 0.83 16.26
C GLY A 41 13.69 0.70 17.38
N ILE A 42 13.74 -0.38 18.15
CA ILE A 42 12.82 -0.60 19.28
C ILE A 42 12.94 0.46 20.39
N ALA A 43 14.04 1.24 20.44
CA ALA A 43 14.22 2.32 21.39
C ALA A 43 13.43 3.59 21.05
N ILE A 44 12.61 3.57 19.98
CA ILE A 44 11.74 4.67 19.60
C ILE A 44 10.81 5.11 20.73
N ASP A 45 10.42 4.21 21.63
CA ASP A 45 9.58 4.51 22.79
C ASP A 45 10.16 5.57 23.72
N VAL A 46 11.50 5.61 23.85
CA VAL A 46 12.19 6.63 24.65
C VAL A 46 11.97 8.03 24.06
N TYR A 47 11.96 8.12 22.73
CA TYR A 47 11.72 9.38 22.03
C TYR A 47 10.23 9.76 21.99
N LEU A 48 9.34 8.77 22.00
CA LEU A 48 7.90 9.00 22.00
C LEU A 48 7.34 9.37 23.38
N GLN A 49 8.12 9.19 24.47
CA GLN A 49 7.65 9.42 25.82
C GLN A 49 7.04 10.82 26.01
N PRO A 50 7.68 11.94 25.61
CA PRO A 50 7.07 13.28 25.76
C PRO A 50 5.72 13.40 25.05
N LEU A 51 5.61 12.88 23.83
CA LEU A 51 4.35 12.88 23.08
C LEU A 51 3.25 12.07 23.79
N VAL A 52 3.61 10.92 24.34
CA VAL A 52 2.65 10.06 25.05
C VAL A 52 2.18 10.72 26.35
N GLU A 53 3.06 11.43 27.05
CA GLU A 53 2.71 12.20 28.26
C GLU A 53 1.73 13.34 27.92
N GLU A 54 2.00 14.12 26.87
CA GLU A 54 1.08 15.17 26.37
C GLU A 54 -0.27 14.58 25.91
N LEU A 55 -0.28 13.47 25.19
CA LEU A 55 -1.53 12.80 24.78
C LEU A 55 -2.34 12.28 25.97
N ARG A 56 -1.68 11.85 27.04
CA ARG A 56 -2.34 11.44 28.27
C ARG A 56 -2.97 12.65 28.97
N GLU A 57 -2.25 13.76 29.07
CA GLU A 57 -2.79 15.00 29.65
C GLU A 57 -4.00 15.51 28.85
N LEU A 58 -3.88 15.51 27.51
CA LEU A 58 -5.00 15.87 26.62
C LEU A 58 -6.21 14.93 26.76
N TRP A 59 -6.01 13.68 27.12
CA TRP A 59 -7.11 12.75 27.38
C TRP A 59 -7.71 12.93 28.78
N ASP A 60 -6.89 12.91 29.81
CA ASP A 60 -7.34 12.87 31.21
C ASP A 60 -7.90 14.22 31.66
N VAL A 61 -7.19 15.31 31.37
CA VAL A 61 -7.49 16.68 31.79
C VAL A 61 -7.99 17.51 30.62
N GLY A 62 -7.28 17.53 29.52
CA GLY A 62 -7.45 18.44 28.39
C GLY A 62 -6.77 19.79 28.64
N VAL A 63 -6.84 20.67 27.66
CA VAL A 63 -6.27 22.02 27.68
C VAL A 63 -7.36 23.04 27.40
N GLU A 64 -7.41 24.10 28.21
CA GLU A 64 -8.32 25.22 27.97
C GLU A 64 -7.97 25.91 26.65
N ALA A 65 -8.92 26.00 25.75
CA ALA A 65 -8.76 26.60 24.43
C ALA A 65 -9.92 27.54 24.11
N PHE A 66 -9.62 28.62 23.39
CA PHE A 66 -10.60 29.60 22.97
C PHE A 66 -11.02 29.35 21.51
N ASP A 67 -12.31 29.13 21.28
CA ASP A 67 -12.87 29.09 19.94
C ASP A 67 -13.26 30.52 19.48
N ALA A 68 -12.49 31.03 18.53
CA ALA A 68 -12.71 32.37 17.98
C ALA A 68 -14.04 32.48 17.19
N SER A 69 -14.59 31.39 16.69
CA SER A 69 -15.86 31.40 15.96
C SER A 69 -17.06 31.50 16.90
N SER A 70 -17.11 30.66 17.91
CA SER A 70 -18.20 30.67 18.91
C SER A 70 -17.95 31.65 20.04
N LYS A 71 -16.74 32.22 20.14
CA LYS A 71 -16.24 33.10 21.23
C LYS A 71 -16.36 32.46 22.61
N ASN A 72 -16.26 31.16 22.69
CA ASN A 72 -16.34 30.41 23.93
C ASN A 72 -15.00 29.76 24.26
N VAL A 73 -14.77 29.62 25.55
CA VAL A 73 -13.68 28.79 26.07
C VAL A 73 -14.20 27.35 26.22
N PHE A 74 -13.40 26.38 25.80
CA PHE A 74 -13.73 24.96 25.93
C PHE A 74 -12.51 24.15 26.32
N GLN A 75 -12.72 22.96 26.85
CA GLN A 75 -11.66 22.03 27.19
C GLN A 75 -11.33 21.17 25.96
N LEU A 76 -10.20 21.47 25.32
CA LEU A 76 -9.70 20.69 24.20
C LEU A 76 -9.17 19.35 24.69
N ARG A 77 -9.76 18.27 24.23
CA ARG A 77 -9.31 16.89 24.47
C ARG A 77 -8.95 16.21 23.16
N ALA A 78 -7.95 15.33 23.20
CA ALA A 78 -7.52 14.58 22.03
C ALA A 78 -7.21 13.13 22.38
N ALA A 79 -7.38 12.25 21.38
CA ALA A 79 -7.01 10.85 21.45
C ALA A 79 -6.25 10.45 20.19
N LEU A 80 -5.21 9.65 20.34
CA LEU A 80 -4.52 9.02 19.24
C LEU A 80 -5.38 7.85 18.73
N MET A 81 -5.86 7.93 17.49
CA MET A 81 -6.71 6.88 16.92
C MET A 81 -5.90 5.68 16.46
N TRP A 82 -4.80 5.91 15.73
CA TRP A 82 -3.89 4.89 15.18
C TRP A 82 -2.56 5.51 14.77
N THR A 83 -1.63 4.64 14.39
CA THR A 83 -0.35 5.07 13.78
C THR A 83 -0.31 4.71 12.29
N ILE A 84 0.39 5.52 11.50
CA ILE A 84 0.64 5.33 10.06
C ILE A 84 2.15 5.34 9.84
N HIS A 85 2.69 4.29 9.24
CA HIS A 85 4.13 4.14 9.01
C HIS A 85 4.41 3.04 7.98
N ASP A 86 5.62 3.00 7.47
CA ASP A 86 6.09 1.90 6.65
C ASP A 86 6.25 0.60 7.49
N PHE A 87 6.41 -0.53 6.82
CA PHE A 87 6.44 -1.83 7.49
C PHE A 87 7.65 -2.05 8.41
N PRO A 88 8.85 -1.51 8.14
CA PRO A 88 9.95 -1.48 9.12
C PRO A 88 9.62 -0.68 10.38
N ALA A 89 9.08 0.53 10.25
CA ALA A 89 8.68 1.34 11.40
C ALA A 89 7.50 0.74 12.16
N TYR A 90 6.62 0.00 11.48
CA TYR A 90 5.59 -0.81 12.14
C TYR A 90 6.19 -1.70 13.24
N ALA A 91 7.28 -2.40 12.92
CA ALA A 91 7.95 -3.26 13.90
C ALA A 91 8.50 -2.48 15.10
N ASP A 92 9.05 -1.31 14.83
CA ASP A 92 9.68 -0.49 15.87
C ASP A 92 8.65 0.17 16.81
N VAL A 93 7.50 0.59 16.27
CA VAL A 93 6.43 1.23 17.05
C VAL A 93 5.55 0.21 17.76
N SER A 94 5.09 -0.83 17.06
CA SER A 94 4.20 -1.84 17.65
C SER A 94 4.90 -2.80 18.61
N GLY A 95 6.19 -3.04 18.38
CA GLY A 95 6.97 -4.07 19.07
C GLY A 95 6.84 -5.47 18.46
N TRP A 96 6.02 -5.66 17.42
CA TRP A 96 5.89 -6.94 16.72
C TRP A 96 6.99 -7.11 15.65
N SER A 97 7.53 -8.31 15.51
CA SER A 97 8.54 -8.60 14.49
C SER A 97 7.91 -8.72 13.09
N THR A 98 8.22 -7.80 12.19
CA THR A 98 7.78 -7.85 10.78
C THR A 98 8.67 -8.72 9.89
N LYS A 99 9.52 -9.58 10.48
CA LYS A 99 10.45 -10.48 9.79
C LYS A 99 10.39 -11.88 10.37
N GLY A 100 10.75 -12.88 9.55
CA GLY A 100 10.84 -14.27 9.99
C GLY A 100 9.50 -14.98 10.03
N LYS A 101 9.38 -16.06 10.80
CA LYS A 101 8.26 -16.99 10.80
C LYS A 101 6.89 -16.30 11.02
N PHE A 102 6.81 -15.33 11.89
CA PHE A 102 5.59 -14.67 12.35
C PHE A 102 5.51 -13.22 11.88
N ALA A 103 5.92 -12.92 10.64
CA ALA A 103 6.02 -11.54 10.17
C ALA A 103 4.68 -10.81 9.98
N CYS A 104 3.54 -11.52 9.90
CA CYS A 104 2.22 -10.88 9.81
C CYS A 104 1.73 -10.42 11.19
N PRO A 105 1.54 -9.11 11.43
CA PRO A 105 1.04 -8.64 12.72
C PRO A 105 -0.44 -8.96 12.96
N CYS A 106 -1.23 -9.13 11.89
CA CYS A 106 -2.65 -9.46 11.99
C CYS A 106 -2.88 -10.93 12.33
N CYS A 107 -2.08 -11.84 11.77
CA CYS A 107 -2.15 -13.27 12.10
C CYS A 107 -1.35 -13.63 13.35
N ALA A 108 -0.41 -12.80 13.74
CA ALA A 108 0.48 -12.96 14.89
C ALA A 108 1.11 -14.37 14.96
N SER A 109 0.99 -15.08 16.08
CA SER A 109 1.49 -16.45 16.29
C SER A 109 0.85 -17.49 15.35
N ASN A 110 -0.32 -17.19 14.78
CA ASN A 110 -1.05 -18.03 13.83
C ASN A 110 -0.67 -17.78 12.36
N THR A 111 0.38 -16.97 12.11
CA THR A 111 0.89 -16.74 10.75
C THR A 111 1.30 -18.06 10.11
N ASP A 112 0.69 -18.39 8.97
CA ASP A 112 1.08 -19.56 8.18
C ASP A 112 2.30 -19.21 7.33
N SER A 113 3.41 -19.83 7.64
CA SER A 113 4.66 -19.58 6.93
C SER A 113 5.51 -20.86 6.85
N ARG A 114 6.24 -20.99 5.74
CA ARG A 114 7.18 -22.08 5.50
C ARG A 114 8.55 -21.52 5.17
N TYR A 115 9.59 -22.07 5.77
CA TYR A 115 10.97 -21.74 5.42
C TYR A 115 11.37 -22.48 4.15
N LEU A 116 11.81 -21.74 3.15
CA LEU A 116 12.31 -22.22 1.88
C LEU A 116 13.80 -22.51 2.02
N GLN A 117 14.19 -23.80 1.97
CA GLN A 117 15.54 -24.25 2.29
C GLN A 117 16.60 -23.71 1.31
N HIS A 118 16.28 -23.71 0.01
CA HIS A 118 17.18 -23.23 -1.03
C HIS A 118 17.12 -21.71 -1.21
N GLY A 119 15.92 -21.13 -1.02
CA GLY A 119 15.70 -19.68 -1.10
C GLY A 119 16.18 -18.91 0.12
N HIS A 120 16.45 -19.57 1.27
CA HIS A 120 16.83 -19.00 2.56
C HIS A 120 15.91 -17.88 3.04
N LYS A 121 14.60 -18.07 2.89
CA LYS A 121 13.57 -17.10 3.28
C LYS A 121 12.27 -17.79 3.66
N PHE A 122 11.41 -17.08 4.39
CA PHE A 122 10.04 -17.52 4.62
C PHE A 122 9.15 -17.16 3.45
N CYS A 123 8.23 -18.04 3.12
CA CYS A 123 7.04 -17.76 2.31
C CYS A 123 5.79 -17.87 3.17
N TYR A 124 4.74 -17.12 2.78
CA TYR A 124 3.49 -16.99 3.53
C TYR A 124 2.36 -17.39 2.61
N MET A 125 2.01 -18.66 2.70
CA MET A 125 0.94 -19.31 1.94
C MET A 125 -0.21 -19.67 2.90
N GLY A 126 -1.14 -20.50 2.45
CA GLY A 126 -2.24 -20.98 3.29
C GLY A 126 -3.45 -20.04 3.28
N HIS A 127 -3.62 -19.25 2.21
CA HIS A 127 -4.78 -18.37 2.03
C HIS A 127 -6.10 -19.14 1.95
N ARG A 128 -6.07 -20.47 1.72
CA ARG A 128 -7.23 -21.36 1.81
C ARG A 128 -7.96 -21.32 3.15
N ARG A 129 -7.27 -20.90 4.24
CA ARG A 129 -7.85 -20.76 5.59
C ARG A 129 -8.99 -19.76 5.68
N TRP A 130 -9.08 -18.81 4.73
CA TRP A 130 -10.14 -17.80 4.66
C TRP A 130 -11.30 -18.17 3.75
N LEU A 131 -11.19 -19.30 3.01
CA LEU A 131 -12.27 -19.82 2.19
C LEU A 131 -13.33 -20.51 3.06
N ASP A 132 -14.54 -20.63 2.55
CA ASP A 132 -15.59 -21.41 3.18
C ASP A 132 -15.16 -22.88 3.36
N SER A 133 -15.68 -23.53 4.38
CA SER A 133 -15.27 -24.89 4.78
C SER A 133 -15.48 -25.95 3.69
N ASP A 134 -16.46 -25.75 2.83
CA ASP A 134 -16.84 -26.63 1.70
C ASP A 134 -16.19 -26.23 0.37
N HIS A 135 -15.43 -25.15 0.34
CA HIS A 135 -14.79 -24.68 -0.89
C HIS A 135 -13.79 -25.72 -1.42
N LYS A 136 -13.91 -26.05 -2.71
CA LYS A 136 -13.12 -27.10 -3.39
C LYS A 136 -11.60 -27.01 -3.15
N PHE A 137 -11.03 -25.81 -3.07
CA PHE A 137 -9.60 -25.63 -2.86
C PHE A 137 -9.10 -26.14 -1.51
N ARG A 138 -9.97 -26.28 -0.49
CA ARG A 138 -9.60 -26.81 0.82
C ARG A 138 -9.15 -28.27 0.74
N GLY A 139 -9.80 -29.07 -0.10
CA GLY A 139 -9.45 -30.47 -0.35
C GLY A 139 -8.26 -30.66 -1.28
N GLU A 140 -7.93 -29.67 -2.11
CA GLU A 140 -6.84 -29.75 -3.09
C GLU A 140 -5.48 -29.56 -2.41
N GLY A 141 -4.66 -30.62 -2.33
CA GLY A 141 -3.29 -30.53 -1.78
C GLY A 141 -2.22 -30.24 -2.83
N THR A 142 -2.28 -30.99 -3.94
CA THR A 142 -1.21 -31.04 -4.96
C THR A 142 -0.88 -29.70 -5.63
N LEU A 143 -1.86 -28.82 -5.74
CA LEU A 143 -1.69 -27.49 -6.36
C LEU A 143 -1.17 -26.42 -5.39
N PHE A 144 -1.15 -26.73 -4.08
CA PHE A 144 -0.78 -25.77 -3.03
C PHE A 144 0.49 -26.18 -2.29
N ASN A 145 0.34 -26.89 -1.19
CA ASN A 145 1.44 -27.26 -0.29
C ASN A 145 1.62 -28.77 -0.08
N GLY A 146 0.91 -29.57 -0.85
CA GLY A 146 0.91 -31.04 -0.77
C GLY A 146 -0.10 -31.63 0.23
N SER A 147 -0.89 -30.81 0.94
CA SER A 147 -1.86 -31.26 1.94
C SER A 147 -3.20 -30.51 1.83
N THR A 148 -4.27 -31.14 2.35
CA THR A 148 -5.55 -30.47 2.57
C THR A 148 -5.42 -29.43 3.69
N ASP A 149 -6.25 -28.37 3.69
CA ASP A 149 -6.24 -27.35 4.73
C ASP A 149 -7.65 -27.03 5.22
N MET A 150 -8.02 -27.64 6.35
CA MET A 150 -9.34 -27.46 6.98
C MET A 150 -9.30 -26.50 8.17
N ARG A 151 -8.15 -25.85 8.43
CA ARG A 151 -8.01 -24.87 9.53
C ARG A 151 -8.82 -23.61 9.23
N GLY A 152 -9.39 -23.00 10.28
CA GLY A 152 -10.05 -21.71 10.17
C GLY A 152 -9.08 -20.55 9.95
N ALA A 153 -9.62 -19.40 9.50
CA ALA A 153 -8.87 -18.16 9.39
C ALA A 153 -8.23 -17.76 10.74
N PRO A 154 -7.00 -17.22 10.75
CA PRO A 154 -6.41 -16.68 11.97
C PRO A 154 -7.23 -15.49 12.48
N MET A 155 -7.42 -15.42 13.78
CA MET A 155 -7.99 -14.24 14.43
C MET A 155 -6.87 -13.26 14.77
N ALA A 156 -7.14 -11.97 14.57
CA ALA A 156 -6.21 -10.94 15.00
C ALA A 156 -6.13 -10.90 16.55
N PRO A 157 -4.93 -10.67 17.12
CA PRO A 157 -4.77 -10.62 18.56
C PRO A 157 -5.53 -9.42 19.14
N VAL A 158 -6.34 -9.66 20.18
CA VAL A 158 -6.98 -8.60 20.96
C VAL A 158 -5.96 -7.99 21.94
N ALA A 159 -6.27 -6.81 22.48
CA ALA A 159 -5.33 -6.12 23.37
C ALA A 159 -4.95 -6.94 24.60
N SER A 160 -5.91 -7.65 25.21
CA SER A 160 -5.65 -8.53 26.36
C SER A 160 -4.61 -9.61 26.05
N ASP A 161 -4.68 -10.22 24.87
CA ASP A 161 -3.69 -11.23 24.46
C ASP A 161 -2.29 -10.61 24.34
N ILE A 162 -2.22 -9.39 23.75
CA ILE A 162 -0.95 -8.66 23.60
C ILE A 162 -0.35 -8.32 24.97
N LEU A 163 -1.16 -7.89 25.92
CA LEU A 163 -0.72 -7.56 27.27
C LEU A 163 -0.18 -8.78 28.01
N VAL A 164 -0.87 -9.92 27.92
CA VAL A 164 -0.43 -11.19 28.49
C VAL A 164 0.89 -11.64 27.82
N ASP A 165 0.93 -11.68 26.49
CA ASP A 165 2.11 -12.10 25.73
C ASP A 165 3.35 -11.24 26.01
N THR A 166 3.14 -9.95 26.30
CA THR A 166 4.24 -9.01 26.53
C THR A 166 4.60 -8.77 27.98
N GLU A 167 3.90 -9.39 28.93
CA GLU A 167 4.12 -9.19 30.38
C GLU A 167 5.58 -9.48 30.79
N SER A 168 6.14 -10.58 30.30
CA SER A 168 7.53 -11.00 30.61
C SER A 168 8.61 -10.09 30.03
N ILE A 169 8.24 -9.15 29.16
CA ILE A 169 9.18 -8.23 28.51
C ILE A 169 8.96 -6.76 28.87
N VAL A 170 7.99 -6.47 29.73
CA VAL A 170 7.77 -5.13 30.31
C VAL A 170 8.99 -4.73 31.15
N GLY A 171 9.40 -3.47 31.09
CA GLY A 171 10.53 -2.94 31.86
C GLY A 171 11.90 -3.33 31.30
N ARG A 172 11.98 -4.04 30.18
CA ARG A 172 13.27 -4.27 29.51
C ARG A 172 13.83 -2.94 29.03
N CYS A 173 15.09 -2.70 29.40
CA CYS A 173 15.81 -1.50 28.98
C CYS A 173 15.96 -1.43 27.46
N LEU A 174 15.57 -0.31 26.83
CA LEU A 174 15.51 -0.13 25.39
C LEU A 174 16.74 0.57 24.78
N GLY A 175 17.80 0.84 25.56
CA GLY A 175 19.01 1.54 25.10
C GLY A 175 20.02 0.65 24.37
N LYS A 176 20.97 1.26 23.62
CA LYS A 176 22.02 0.54 22.88
C LYS A 176 22.82 -0.45 23.73
N LYS A 177 23.12 -0.12 24.99
CA LYS A 177 23.80 -1.02 25.92
C LYS A 177 22.96 -2.25 26.29
N CYS A 178 21.65 -2.10 26.28
CA CYS A 178 20.71 -3.16 26.61
C CYS A 178 20.42 -4.09 25.43
N GLN A 179 20.55 -3.62 24.19
CA GLN A 179 20.53 -4.51 23.02
C GLN A 179 21.68 -5.54 23.05
N LEU A 180 22.86 -5.14 23.58
CA LEU A 180 23.99 -6.06 23.77
C LEU A 180 23.71 -7.12 24.85
N LEU A 181 22.96 -6.77 25.91
CA LEU A 181 22.49 -7.71 26.93
C LEU A 181 21.37 -8.62 26.41
N TYR A 182 20.48 -8.10 25.56
CA TYR A 182 19.43 -8.88 24.92
C TYR A 182 19.98 -9.97 23.99
N ASN A 183 21.09 -9.71 23.30
CA ASN A 183 21.76 -10.68 22.43
C ASN A 183 22.54 -11.77 23.22
N LYS A 184 22.78 -11.56 24.53
CA LYS A 184 23.42 -12.55 25.43
C LYS A 184 22.36 -13.29 26.27
N ARG A 185 21.44 -14.00 25.61
CA ARG A 185 20.37 -14.76 26.26
C ARG A 185 20.92 -15.92 27.09
N LYS A 186 20.30 -16.14 28.24
CA LYS A 186 20.45 -17.41 28.93
C LYS A 186 19.72 -18.51 28.14
N ARG A 187 20.37 -19.63 27.91
CA ARG A 187 19.79 -20.82 27.27
C ARG A 187 18.59 -21.27 28.13
N GLY A 188 17.37 -21.17 27.59
CA GLY A 188 16.15 -21.64 28.25
C GLY A 188 15.07 -20.58 28.54
N GLU A 189 15.31 -19.29 28.33
CA GLU A 189 14.24 -18.29 28.47
C GLU A 189 13.24 -18.37 27.31
N ALA A 190 11.98 -18.64 27.63
CA ALA A 190 10.88 -18.55 26.66
C ALA A 190 10.71 -17.10 26.19
N ILE A 191 10.68 -16.90 24.89
CA ILE A 191 10.43 -15.58 24.30
C ILE A 191 8.97 -15.56 23.87
N PRO A 192 8.26 -14.45 24.15
CA PRO A 192 6.95 -14.24 23.54
C PRO A 192 7.10 -14.32 22.02
N CYS A 193 6.25 -15.12 21.39
CA CYS A 193 6.30 -15.36 19.95
C CYS A 193 6.11 -14.03 19.20
N GLY A 194 7.15 -13.59 18.49
CA GLY A 194 7.10 -12.39 17.65
C GLY A 194 7.28 -11.05 18.36
N TRP A 195 6.99 -10.93 19.66
CA TRP A 195 7.10 -9.68 20.41
C TRP A 195 8.55 -9.37 20.83
N LYS A 196 8.97 -8.11 20.64
CA LYS A 196 10.28 -7.59 21.07
C LYS A 196 10.17 -6.66 22.27
N LYS A 197 9.05 -5.96 22.39
CA LYS A 197 8.70 -5.05 23.47
C LYS A 197 7.17 -4.93 23.58
N ARG A 198 6.69 -4.38 24.70
CA ARG A 198 5.36 -3.76 24.76
C ARG A 198 5.51 -2.31 24.30
N SER A 199 4.71 -1.86 23.33
CA SER A 199 4.73 -0.46 22.87
C SER A 199 4.37 0.50 24.01
N ILE A 200 5.05 1.64 24.10
CA ILE A 200 4.72 2.70 25.05
C ILE A 200 3.28 3.20 24.90
N LEU A 201 2.70 3.08 23.71
CA LEU A 201 1.32 3.49 23.46
C LEU A 201 0.30 2.76 24.33
N PHE A 202 0.60 1.56 24.85
CA PHE A 202 -0.23 0.87 25.86
C PHE A 202 -0.28 1.58 27.21
N THR A 203 0.46 2.66 27.42
CA THR A 203 0.30 3.52 28.60
C THR A 203 -0.81 4.56 28.44
N LEU A 204 -1.35 4.74 27.22
CA LEU A 204 -2.53 5.56 26.96
C LEU A 204 -3.79 4.81 27.39
N PRO A 205 -4.66 5.39 28.23
CA PRO A 205 -5.78 4.67 28.86
C PRO A 205 -6.77 4.03 27.87
N TYR A 206 -6.91 4.61 26.68
CA TYR A 206 -7.86 4.20 25.65
C TYR A 206 -7.25 3.29 24.56
N TRP A 207 -5.93 3.03 24.61
CA TRP A 207 -5.24 2.30 23.52
C TRP A 207 -5.64 0.83 23.43
N GLU A 208 -6.01 0.23 24.54
CA GLU A 208 -6.50 -1.16 24.61
C GLU A 208 -7.81 -1.35 23.86
N ASP A 209 -8.70 -0.35 23.90
CA ASP A 209 -10.01 -0.39 23.26
C ASP A 209 -9.97 -0.13 21.76
N GLN A 210 -8.81 0.30 21.21
CA GLN A 210 -8.67 0.56 19.78
C GLN A 210 -8.73 -0.73 18.96
N LYS A 211 -9.72 -0.81 18.05
CA LYS A 211 -9.86 -1.93 17.12
C LYS A 211 -8.74 -1.98 16.07
N LEU A 212 -8.25 -0.83 15.66
CA LEU A 212 -7.12 -0.65 14.74
C LEU A 212 -6.08 0.24 15.41
N ARG A 213 -4.96 -0.33 15.86
CA ARG A 213 -3.88 0.40 16.54
C ARG A 213 -2.80 0.88 15.59
N HIS A 214 -2.44 0.06 14.63
CA HIS A 214 -1.37 0.32 13.66
C HIS A 214 -1.89 -0.04 12.27
N ASN A 215 -1.89 0.92 11.34
CA ASN A 215 -2.35 0.69 9.98
C ASN A 215 -1.32 -0.07 9.15
N LEU A 216 -1.79 -0.98 8.31
CA LEU A 216 -1.00 -1.50 7.20
C LEU A 216 -0.95 -0.43 6.09
N ASP A 217 0.26 -0.08 5.66
CA ASP A 217 0.39 0.89 4.58
C ASP A 217 0.15 0.24 3.21
N VAL A 218 -1.02 0.51 2.66
CA VAL A 218 -1.44 -0.02 1.37
C VAL A 218 -0.49 0.40 0.25
N MET A 219 0.08 1.60 0.32
CA MET A 219 1.02 2.10 -0.69
C MET A 219 2.24 1.19 -0.82
N HIS A 220 2.90 0.84 0.30
CA HIS A 220 4.07 -0.03 0.27
C HIS A 220 3.72 -1.48 -0.04
N ILE A 221 2.55 -1.96 0.41
CA ILE A 221 2.06 -3.30 0.07
C ILE A 221 1.84 -3.39 -1.44
N GLU A 222 1.08 -2.48 -2.03
CA GLU A 222 0.80 -2.43 -3.46
C GLU A 222 2.07 -2.38 -4.30
N LYS A 223 3.01 -1.48 -3.92
CA LYS A 223 4.31 -1.36 -4.57
C LYS A 223 5.09 -2.67 -4.56
N ASN A 224 5.23 -3.32 -3.40
CA ASN A 224 6.00 -4.56 -3.29
C ASN A 224 5.34 -5.72 -4.04
N VAL A 225 4.01 -5.77 -4.06
CA VAL A 225 3.24 -6.75 -4.83
C VAL A 225 3.45 -6.52 -6.33
N MET A 226 3.39 -5.27 -6.77
CA MET A 226 3.63 -4.92 -8.18
C MET A 226 5.05 -5.26 -8.62
N ASP A 227 6.06 -4.96 -7.78
CA ASP A 227 7.44 -5.34 -8.03
C ASP A 227 7.60 -6.87 -8.16
N ASN A 228 6.91 -7.65 -7.31
CA ASN A 228 6.90 -9.12 -7.42
C ASN A 228 6.26 -9.61 -8.73
N ILE A 229 5.13 -9.02 -9.13
CA ILE A 229 4.44 -9.37 -10.39
C ILE A 229 5.35 -9.06 -11.57
N LEU A 230 5.80 -7.82 -11.72
CA LEU A 230 6.64 -7.40 -12.85
C LEU A 230 7.93 -8.21 -12.93
N GLY A 231 8.63 -8.35 -11.80
CA GLY A 231 9.87 -9.11 -11.74
C GLY A 231 9.69 -10.55 -12.21
N THR A 232 8.54 -11.16 -11.87
CA THR A 232 8.29 -12.58 -12.16
C THR A 232 7.74 -12.78 -13.58
N VAL A 233 6.73 -12.01 -14.00
CA VAL A 233 6.13 -12.20 -15.34
C VAL A 233 7.09 -11.78 -16.47
N LEU A 234 7.87 -10.73 -16.25
CA LEU A 234 8.93 -10.31 -17.18
C LEU A 234 10.22 -11.11 -17.01
N ASN A 235 10.28 -12.02 -16.02
CA ASN A 235 11.46 -12.82 -15.69
C ASN A 235 12.75 -11.98 -15.64
N LEU A 236 12.73 -10.91 -14.84
CA LEU A 236 13.86 -10.00 -14.68
C LEU A 236 14.89 -10.61 -13.73
N ARG A 237 16.14 -10.75 -14.18
CA ARG A 237 17.19 -11.55 -13.54
C ARG A 237 17.30 -11.37 -12.02
N ASP A 238 17.32 -10.16 -11.50
CA ASP A 238 17.54 -9.89 -10.08
C ASP A 238 16.24 -9.69 -9.28
N TRP A 239 15.10 -9.63 -9.96
CA TRP A 239 13.79 -9.32 -9.37
C TRP A 239 12.82 -10.49 -9.40
N THR A 240 13.02 -11.44 -10.32
CA THR A 240 12.14 -12.61 -10.44
C THR A 240 12.08 -13.41 -9.15
N LYS A 241 10.88 -13.84 -8.78
CA LYS A 241 10.67 -14.80 -7.70
C LYS A 241 10.80 -16.24 -8.17
N ASP A 242 11.02 -16.44 -9.46
CA ASP A 242 11.20 -17.75 -10.07
C ASP A 242 12.64 -17.92 -10.58
N ASN A 243 13.43 -18.64 -9.84
CA ASN A 243 14.84 -18.93 -10.13
C ASN A 243 15.18 -20.37 -9.75
N CYS A 244 16.42 -20.84 -9.99
CA CYS A 244 16.84 -22.20 -9.66
C CYS A 244 16.51 -22.59 -8.21
N LYS A 245 16.76 -21.70 -7.24
CA LYS A 245 16.47 -21.97 -5.83
C LYS A 245 14.99 -22.15 -5.57
N ALA A 246 14.15 -21.31 -6.19
CA ALA A 246 12.69 -21.42 -6.08
C ALA A 246 12.16 -22.73 -6.69
N ARG A 247 12.80 -23.23 -7.75
CA ARG A 247 12.45 -24.51 -8.38
C ARG A 247 12.90 -25.71 -7.56
N LEU A 248 14.02 -25.61 -6.84
CA LEU A 248 14.44 -26.63 -5.87
C LEU A 248 13.47 -26.65 -4.67
N ASP A 249 13.06 -25.51 -4.16
CA ASP A 249 12.05 -25.44 -3.09
C ASP A 249 10.70 -26.03 -3.53
N LEU A 250 10.31 -25.89 -4.81
CA LEU A 250 9.13 -26.56 -5.38
C LEU A 250 9.29 -28.10 -5.39
N ALA A 251 10.49 -28.57 -5.72
CA ALA A 251 10.78 -30.00 -5.73
C ALA A 251 10.73 -30.58 -4.31
N ASP A 252 11.29 -29.88 -3.32
CA ASP A 252 11.23 -30.27 -1.90
C ASP A 252 9.78 -30.31 -1.37
N MET A 253 8.91 -29.47 -1.91
CA MET A 253 7.49 -29.48 -1.58
C MET A 253 6.69 -30.57 -2.32
N GLY A 254 7.28 -31.22 -3.33
CA GLY A 254 6.64 -32.25 -4.14
C GLY A 254 5.47 -31.77 -5.02
N ILE A 255 5.37 -30.44 -5.26
CA ILE A 255 4.27 -29.81 -6.01
C ILE A 255 4.73 -29.31 -7.38
N ARG A 256 3.82 -29.25 -8.35
CA ARG A 256 4.07 -28.71 -9.71
C ARG A 256 5.31 -29.31 -10.37
N ARG A 257 5.32 -30.61 -10.55
CA ARG A 257 6.46 -31.40 -11.08
C ARG A 257 6.93 -30.92 -12.45
N GLU A 258 6.05 -30.38 -13.27
CA GLU A 258 6.35 -29.79 -14.58
C GLU A 258 7.30 -28.59 -14.52
N LEU A 259 7.40 -27.96 -13.34
CA LEU A 259 8.28 -26.81 -13.09
C LEU A 259 9.61 -27.20 -12.43
N HIS A 260 9.82 -28.47 -12.07
CA HIS A 260 11.06 -28.91 -11.45
C HIS A 260 12.25 -28.78 -12.40
N LEU A 261 13.44 -28.56 -11.85
CA LEU A 261 14.66 -28.45 -12.64
C LEU A 261 14.91 -29.76 -13.40
N GLN A 262 15.24 -29.64 -14.68
CA GLN A 262 15.62 -30.78 -15.53
C GLN A 262 17.14 -30.88 -15.60
N ARG A 263 17.67 -32.04 -15.31
CA ARG A 263 19.12 -32.32 -15.41
C ARG A 263 19.54 -32.43 -16.88
N LYS A 264 20.56 -31.67 -17.25
CA LYS A 264 21.14 -31.69 -18.60
C LYS A 264 22.64 -31.97 -18.50
N GLY A 265 23.02 -33.25 -18.41
CA GLY A 265 24.41 -33.68 -18.16
C GLY A 265 24.78 -33.70 -16.67
N ASP A 266 26.07 -33.85 -16.36
CA ASP A 266 26.52 -34.18 -14.99
C ASP A 266 26.33 -33.04 -13.98
N ASP A 267 26.45 -31.75 -14.35
CA ASP A 267 26.31 -30.62 -13.40
C ASP A 267 25.49 -29.45 -13.95
N LYS A 268 24.71 -29.65 -15.02
CA LYS A 268 23.91 -28.59 -15.61
C LYS A 268 22.42 -28.84 -15.42
N TYR A 269 21.72 -27.80 -14.95
CA TYR A 269 20.27 -27.82 -14.84
C TYR A 269 19.64 -26.82 -15.81
N THR A 270 18.52 -27.20 -16.39
CA THR A 270 17.66 -26.31 -17.20
C THR A 270 16.42 -25.99 -16.41
N ILE A 271 16.02 -24.71 -16.40
CA ILE A 271 14.77 -24.25 -15.81
C ILE A 271 13.68 -24.43 -16.89
N PRO A 272 12.67 -25.29 -16.67
CA PRO A 272 11.55 -25.41 -17.61
C PRO A 272 10.79 -24.08 -17.74
N PRO A 273 10.25 -23.74 -18.92
CA PRO A 273 9.41 -22.57 -19.08
C PRO A 273 8.19 -22.65 -18.19
N ALA A 274 7.77 -21.50 -17.65
CA ALA A 274 6.57 -21.39 -16.82
C ALA A 274 5.47 -20.63 -17.58
N CYS A 275 4.22 -21.01 -17.37
CA CYS A 275 3.06 -20.36 -17.99
C CYS A 275 2.90 -18.88 -17.61
N PHE A 276 3.51 -18.45 -16.52
CA PHE A 276 3.51 -17.06 -16.04
C PHE A 276 4.72 -16.24 -16.53
N HIS A 277 5.63 -16.80 -17.32
CA HIS A 277 6.72 -16.08 -17.94
C HIS A 277 6.33 -15.62 -19.35
N MET A 278 6.42 -14.34 -19.61
CA MET A 278 6.24 -13.79 -20.95
C MET A 278 7.37 -14.22 -21.88
N THR A 279 7.02 -14.66 -23.07
CA THR A 279 7.96 -14.84 -24.19
C THR A 279 8.55 -13.48 -24.62
N PRO A 280 9.65 -13.45 -25.39
CA PRO A 280 10.20 -12.21 -25.91
C PRO A 280 9.18 -11.33 -26.66
N SER A 281 8.32 -11.93 -27.47
CA SER A 281 7.27 -11.22 -28.23
C SER A 281 6.20 -10.63 -27.32
N GLU A 282 5.75 -11.41 -26.30
CA GLU A 282 4.77 -10.92 -25.31
C GLU A 282 5.33 -9.78 -24.48
N LYS A 283 6.62 -9.84 -24.07
CA LYS A 283 7.32 -8.74 -23.40
C LYS A 283 7.35 -7.48 -24.27
N ASP A 284 7.66 -7.62 -25.55
CA ASP A 284 7.71 -6.50 -26.49
C ASP A 284 6.31 -5.85 -26.58
N GLY A 285 5.26 -6.64 -26.72
CA GLY A 285 3.88 -6.14 -26.75
C GLY A 285 3.48 -5.44 -25.44
N PHE A 286 3.73 -6.08 -24.30
CA PHE A 286 3.44 -5.53 -22.97
C PHE A 286 4.17 -4.20 -22.74
N LEU A 287 5.47 -4.16 -23.03
CA LEU A 287 6.29 -2.98 -22.85
C LEU A 287 5.95 -1.87 -23.83
N GLN A 288 5.54 -2.21 -25.07
CA GLN A 288 5.11 -1.23 -26.05
C GLN A 288 3.85 -0.50 -25.59
N VAL A 289 2.86 -1.22 -25.03
CA VAL A 289 1.66 -0.59 -24.44
C VAL A 289 2.06 0.44 -23.39
N LEU A 290 2.97 0.09 -22.46
CA LEU A 290 3.42 1.00 -21.41
C LEU A 290 4.26 2.17 -21.93
N ARG A 291 4.97 1.99 -23.05
CA ARG A 291 5.75 3.05 -23.69
C ARG A 291 4.88 4.06 -24.40
N ASP A 292 3.79 3.60 -25.00
CA ASP A 292 2.90 4.42 -25.80
C ASP A 292 1.81 5.12 -24.97
N VAL A 293 1.63 4.67 -23.72
CA VAL A 293 0.67 5.29 -22.80
C VAL A 293 1.01 6.75 -22.58
N ARG A 294 0.01 7.60 -22.81
CA ARG A 294 -0.01 9.00 -22.43
C ARG A 294 -1.10 9.25 -21.43
N VAL A 295 -0.76 9.90 -20.36
CA VAL A 295 -1.70 10.27 -19.29
C VAL A 295 -1.77 11.78 -19.19
N PRO A 296 -2.92 12.34 -18.72
CA PRO A 296 -3.04 13.78 -18.48
C PRO A 296 -1.98 14.30 -17.52
N ASP A 297 -1.62 15.57 -17.66
CA ASP A 297 -0.68 16.24 -16.76
C ASP A 297 -1.17 16.17 -15.30
N GLY A 298 -0.26 15.90 -14.38
CA GLY A 298 -0.57 15.74 -12.96
C GLY A 298 -1.21 14.40 -12.56
N TYR A 299 -1.60 13.56 -13.54
CA TYR A 299 -2.21 12.25 -13.23
C TYR A 299 -1.17 11.21 -12.80
N ALA A 300 -0.06 11.11 -13.53
CA ALA A 300 1.04 10.21 -13.21
C ALA A 300 2.35 10.77 -13.75
N SER A 301 3.48 10.23 -13.27
CA SER A 301 4.77 10.48 -13.92
C SER A 301 4.78 9.82 -15.31
N ASN A 302 5.69 10.27 -16.17
CA ASN A 302 5.81 9.69 -17.51
C ASN A 302 6.42 8.27 -17.43
N ILE A 303 5.55 7.26 -17.32
CA ILE A 303 5.93 5.85 -17.23
C ILE A 303 6.72 5.40 -18.47
N SER A 304 6.46 5.99 -19.66
CA SER A 304 7.15 5.63 -20.89
C SER A 304 8.67 5.81 -20.79
N ARG A 305 9.14 6.78 -20.00
CA ARG A 305 10.57 7.01 -19.73
C ARG A 305 11.24 5.91 -18.91
N ARG A 306 10.45 5.07 -18.23
CA ARG A 306 10.91 3.96 -17.38
C ARG A 306 11.03 2.65 -18.16
N VAL A 307 10.50 2.61 -19.38
CA VAL A 307 10.47 1.44 -20.26
C VAL A 307 11.68 1.42 -21.17
N ASN A 308 12.47 0.35 -21.06
CA ASN A 308 13.58 0.07 -21.96
C ASN A 308 13.22 -1.13 -22.86
N LEU A 309 12.80 -0.85 -24.10
CA LEU A 309 12.41 -1.89 -25.06
C LEU A 309 13.59 -2.77 -25.49
N LYS A 310 14.81 -2.21 -25.63
CA LYS A 310 15.99 -2.97 -26.04
C LYS A 310 16.37 -4.04 -25.03
N GLU A 311 16.31 -3.68 -23.74
CA GLU A 311 16.62 -4.59 -22.63
C GLU A 311 15.40 -5.32 -22.09
N ARG A 312 14.21 -5.07 -22.67
CA ARG A 312 12.93 -5.65 -22.24
C ARG A 312 12.70 -5.53 -20.73
N LYS A 313 12.94 -4.33 -20.18
CA LYS A 313 12.78 -4.08 -18.74
C LYS A 313 12.12 -2.75 -18.43
N ILE A 314 11.56 -2.68 -17.24
CA ILE A 314 11.10 -1.46 -16.58
C ILE A 314 12.01 -1.21 -15.38
N SER A 315 12.41 0.02 -15.13
CA SER A 315 13.29 0.35 -14.01
C SER A 315 12.93 1.66 -13.34
N SER A 316 13.32 1.80 -12.06
CA SER A 316 13.22 3.05 -11.30
C SER A 316 11.78 3.60 -11.18
N LEU A 317 10.79 2.72 -11.09
CA LEU A 317 9.41 3.12 -10.79
C LEU A 317 9.34 3.71 -9.38
N LYS A 318 8.66 4.85 -9.25
CA LYS A 318 8.29 5.42 -7.95
C LYS A 318 7.06 4.70 -7.38
N SER A 319 6.78 4.89 -6.09
CA SER A 319 5.59 4.29 -5.44
C SER A 319 4.31 4.64 -6.20
N HIS A 320 4.14 5.90 -6.59
CA HIS A 320 2.97 6.35 -7.37
C HIS A 320 2.91 5.75 -8.79
N ASP A 321 4.05 5.52 -9.43
CA ASP A 321 4.10 4.86 -10.76
C ASP A 321 3.59 3.42 -10.64
N ASN A 322 3.98 2.70 -9.57
CA ASN A 322 3.49 1.35 -9.27
C ASN A 322 1.98 1.33 -9.01
N HIS A 323 1.44 2.34 -8.31
CA HIS A 323 0.01 2.51 -8.07
C HIS A 323 -0.78 2.64 -9.38
N ILE A 324 -0.38 3.57 -10.24
CA ILE A 324 -1.03 3.74 -11.55
C ILE A 324 -0.88 2.49 -12.42
N LEU A 325 0.30 1.88 -12.40
CA LEU A 325 0.55 0.67 -13.15
C LEU A 325 -0.34 -0.47 -12.65
N MET A 326 -0.39 -0.73 -11.34
CA MET A 326 -1.22 -1.78 -10.75
C MET A 326 -2.71 -1.58 -11.09
N GLN A 327 -3.23 -0.40 -10.83
CA GLN A 327 -4.68 -0.18 -10.84
C GLN A 327 -5.27 0.12 -12.22
N GLN A 328 -4.48 0.71 -13.12
CA GLN A 328 -4.97 1.21 -14.39
C GLN A 328 -4.34 0.51 -15.60
N LEU A 329 -3.01 0.40 -15.63
CA LEU A 329 -2.31 -0.02 -16.83
C LEU A 329 -2.07 -1.52 -16.92
N LEU A 330 -1.85 -2.21 -15.79
CA LEU A 330 -1.61 -3.65 -15.76
C LEU A 330 -2.76 -4.46 -16.41
N PRO A 331 -4.05 -4.18 -16.10
CA PRO A 331 -5.15 -4.89 -16.73
C PRO A 331 -5.22 -4.72 -18.26
N ILE A 332 -4.71 -3.59 -18.76
CA ILE A 332 -4.68 -3.28 -20.20
C ILE A 332 -3.46 -3.96 -20.84
N ALA A 333 -2.29 -3.80 -20.25
CA ALA A 333 -1.03 -4.30 -20.80
C ALA A 333 -0.93 -5.84 -20.78
N LEU A 334 -1.62 -6.51 -19.85
CA LEU A 334 -1.68 -7.98 -19.79
C LEU A 334 -2.56 -8.62 -20.87
N ARG A 335 -3.41 -7.84 -21.55
CA ARG A 335 -4.30 -8.40 -22.58
C ARG A 335 -3.48 -8.99 -23.72
N GLY A 336 -3.67 -10.29 -23.95
CA GLY A 336 -3.00 -11.02 -25.03
C GLY A 336 -1.52 -11.37 -24.80
N SER A 337 -0.99 -11.12 -23.58
CA SER A 337 0.43 -11.37 -23.26
C SER A 337 0.69 -12.63 -22.45
N LEU A 338 -0.31 -13.19 -21.78
CA LEU A 338 -0.20 -14.41 -20.98
C LEU A 338 -1.52 -15.22 -21.08
N PRO A 339 -1.52 -16.51 -20.75
CA PRO A 339 -2.73 -17.31 -20.70
C PRO A 339 -3.79 -16.76 -19.75
N SER A 340 -5.06 -16.92 -20.07
CA SER A 340 -6.19 -16.36 -19.32
C SER A 340 -6.24 -16.79 -17.85
N HIS A 341 -5.81 -18.02 -17.54
CA HIS A 341 -5.75 -18.52 -16.16
C HIS A 341 -4.67 -17.81 -15.33
N VAL A 342 -3.67 -17.16 -15.95
CA VAL A 342 -2.65 -16.33 -15.29
C VAL A 342 -3.10 -14.86 -15.21
N THR A 343 -3.61 -14.32 -16.33
CA THR A 343 -4.01 -12.90 -16.38
C THR A 343 -5.27 -12.63 -15.57
N GLY A 344 -6.19 -13.58 -15.50
CA GLY A 344 -7.45 -13.43 -14.77
C GLY A 344 -7.25 -13.05 -13.30
N PRO A 345 -6.54 -13.84 -12.49
CA PRO A 345 -6.26 -13.51 -11.08
C PRO A 345 -5.47 -12.21 -10.91
N LEU A 346 -4.53 -11.88 -11.80
CA LEU A 346 -3.78 -10.63 -11.75
C LEU A 346 -4.67 -9.40 -12.02
N ILE A 347 -5.60 -9.51 -12.97
CA ILE A 347 -6.57 -8.44 -13.25
C ILE A 347 -7.54 -8.26 -12.09
N LYS A 348 -8.03 -9.36 -11.50
CA LYS A 348 -8.88 -9.31 -10.29
C LYS A 348 -8.14 -8.63 -9.14
N LEU A 349 -6.87 -8.96 -8.91
CA LEU A 349 -6.03 -8.30 -7.90
C LEU A 349 -5.88 -6.80 -8.17
N ALA A 350 -5.66 -6.40 -9.43
CA ALA A 350 -5.62 -5.00 -9.84
C ALA A 350 -6.94 -4.27 -9.55
N CYS A 351 -8.07 -4.91 -9.82
CA CYS A 351 -9.40 -4.40 -9.50
C CYS A 351 -9.60 -4.26 -7.98
N PHE A 352 -9.14 -5.21 -7.19
CA PHE A 352 -9.17 -5.13 -5.72
C PHE A 352 -8.41 -3.90 -5.22
N PHE A 353 -7.15 -3.69 -5.66
CA PHE A 353 -6.38 -2.51 -5.25
C PHE A 353 -7.06 -1.20 -5.69
N ARG A 354 -7.64 -1.16 -6.87
CA ARG A 354 -8.40 0.02 -7.34
C ARG A 354 -9.62 0.32 -6.48
N LYS A 355 -10.36 -0.71 -6.04
CA LYS A 355 -11.52 -0.57 -5.17
C LYS A 355 -11.10 -0.10 -3.78
N ILE A 356 -10.16 -0.81 -3.12
CA ILE A 356 -9.75 -0.50 -1.75
C ILE A 356 -9.10 0.91 -1.63
N CYS A 357 -8.50 1.41 -2.70
CA CYS A 357 -7.94 2.75 -2.80
C CYS A 357 -8.94 3.81 -3.27
N SER A 358 -10.24 3.51 -3.41
CA SER A 358 -11.21 4.53 -3.76
C SER A 358 -11.49 5.50 -2.62
N LYS A 359 -11.98 6.71 -2.97
CA LYS A 359 -12.29 7.77 -1.99
C LYS A 359 -13.50 7.43 -1.11
N THR A 360 -14.40 6.65 -1.66
CA THR A 360 -15.63 6.19 -0.99
C THR A 360 -15.67 4.68 -1.07
N LEU A 361 -16.08 4.04 0.02
CA LEU A 361 -16.22 2.60 0.16
C LEU A 361 -17.59 2.31 0.76
N THR A 362 -18.28 1.30 0.24
CA THR A 362 -19.49 0.78 0.88
C THR A 362 -19.16 -0.49 1.66
N VAL A 363 -19.86 -0.72 2.76
CA VAL A 363 -19.62 -1.90 3.62
C VAL A 363 -19.85 -3.19 2.83
N SER A 364 -20.90 -3.23 2.01
CA SER A 364 -21.21 -4.40 1.18
C SER A 364 -20.14 -4.71 0.13
N GLU A 365 -19.53 -3.69 -0.48
CA GLU A 365 -18.40 -3.89 -1.40
C GLU A 365 -17.17 -4.45 -0.67
N ILE A 366 -16.86 -3.92 0.53
CA ILE A 366 -15.73 -4.41 1.33
C ILE A 366 -15.96 -5.86 1.76
N GLU A 367 -17.18 -6.23 2.16
CA GLU A 367 -17.52 -7.61 2.54
C GLU A 367 -17.35 -8.60 1.37
N ASN A 368 -17.74 -8.19 0.17
CA ASN A 368 -17.50 -8.96 -1.04
C ASN A 368 -15.99 -9.06 -1.33
N ASP A 369 -15.24 -7.98 -1.16
CA ASP A 369 -13.80 -7.94 -1.38
C ASP A 369 -13.03 -8.82 -0.36
N GLU A 370 -13.50 -8.96 0.89
CA GLU A 370 -12.94 -9.90 1.89
C GLU A 370 -13.02 -11.36 1.41
N VAL A 371 -14.13 -11.74 0.79
CA VAL A 371 -14.31 -13.08 0.23
C VAL A 371 -13.49 -13.24 -1.06
N GLU A 372 -13.60 -12.28 -1.99
CA GLU A 372 -12.97 -12.35 -3.30
C GLU A 372 -11.44 -12.42 -3.20
N ILE A 373 -10.83 -11.65 -2.27
CA ILE A 373 -9.37 -11.61 -2.14
C ILE A 373 -8.78 -12.96 -1.72
N SER A 374 -9.49 -13.73 -0.89
CA SER A 374 -9.06 -15.07 -0.48
C SER A 374 -8.98 -16.04 -1.67
N VAL A 375 -9.97 -15.97 -2.55
CA VAL A 375 -10.01 -16.76 -3.79
C VAL A 375 -8.89 -16.34 -4.74
N ILE A 376 -8.69 -15.01 -4.94
CA ILE A 376 -7.63 -14.47 -5.80
C ILE A 376 -6.25 -14.95 -5.34
N LEU A 377 -5.95 -14.86 -4.05
CA LEU A 377 -4.65 -15.30 -3.53
C LEU A 377 -4.47 -16.80 -3.64
N CYS A 378 -5.52 -17.60 -3.45
CA CYS A 378 -5.47 -19.03 -3.71
C CYS A 378 -5.24 -19.35 -5.21
N GLU A 379 -5.89 -18.62 -6.13
CA GLU A 379 -5.62 -18.75 -7.57
C GLU A 379 -4.16 -18.44 -7.90
N LEU A 380 -3.58 -17.40 -7.28
CA LEU A 380 -2.17 -17.05 -7.44
C LEU A 380 -1.23 -18.11 -6.83
N GLU A 381 -1.59 -18.75 -5.70
CA GLU A 381 -0.81 -19.85 -5.10
C GLU A 381 -0.69 -21.05 -6.04
N LYS A 382 -1.70 -21.29 -6.88
CA LYS A 382 -1.68 -22.37 -7.87
C LYS A 382 -0.75 -22.07 -9.06
N ILE A 383 -0.47 -20.80 -9.30
CA ILE A 383 0.28 -20.31 -10.47
C ILE A 383 1.74 -20.06 -10.13
N PHE A 384 1.98 -19.17 -9.15
CA PHE A 384 3.32 -18.68 -8.84
C PHE A 384 4.07 -19.58 -7.83
N PRO A 385 5.42 -19.60 -7.87
CA PRO A 385 6.20 -20.40 -6.93
C PRO A 385 6.04 -19.87 -5.50
N PRO A 386 6.27 -20.71 -4.45
CA PRO A 386 6.17 -20.29 -3.05
C PRO A 386 6.99 -19.04 -2.70
N SER A 387 8.11 -18.87 -3.37
CA SER A 387 9.00 -17.69 -3.22
C SER A 387 8.36 -16.36 -3.62
N PHE A 388 7.24 -16.37 -4.37
CA PHE A 388 6.44 -15.19 -4.72
C PHE A 388 5.66 -14.66 -3.51
N PHE A 389 5.23 -15.54 -2.60
CA PHE A 389 4.37 -15.22 -1.46
C PHE A 389 5.21 -14.65 -0.31
N THR A 390 5.68 -13.43 -0.48
CA THR A 390 6.30 -12.64 0.59
C THR A 390 5.23 -12.20 1.60
N VAL A 391 5.65 -11.69 2.77
CA VAL A 391 4.71 -11.15 3.74
C VAL A 391 3.82 -10.06 3.12
N MET A 392 4.33 -9.23 2.20
CA MET A 392 3.55 -8.18 1.52
C MET A 392 2.40 -8.74 0.68
N VAL A 393 2.59 -9.89 0.04
CA VAL A 393 1.51 -10.58 -0.69
C VAL A 393 0.47 -11.12 0.30
N HIS A 394 0.91 -11.69 1.41
CA HIS A 394 0.00 -12.17 2.45
C HIS A 394 -0.81 -11.06 3.12
N LEU A 395 -0.19 -9.88 3.36
CA LEU A 395 -0.86 -8.76 4.02
C LEU A 395 -2.09 -8.24 3.26
N ILE A 396 -2.21 -8.51 1.96
CA ILE A 396 -3.39 -8.16 1.17
C ILE A 396 -4.68 -8.73 1.78
N MET A 397 -4.60 -9.92 2.40
CA MET A 397 -5.74 -10.57 3.07
C MET A 397 -6.42 -9.68 4.12
N HIS A 398 -5.67 -8.78 4.75
CA HIS A 398 -6.14 -8.00 5.88
C HIS A 398 -6.63 -6.60 5.50
N LEU A 399 -6.39 -6.16 4.24
CA LEU A 399 -6.66 -4.78 3.82
C LEU A 399 -8.14 -4.45 3.81
N ALA A 400 -9.00 -5.38 3.38
CA ALA A 400 -10.45 -5.17 3.36
C ALA A 400 -11.00 -5.05 4.79
N THR A 401 -10.61 -5.96 5.69
CA THR A 401 -10.98 -5.92 7.11
C THR A 401 -10.51 -4.62 7.79
N GLU A 402 -9.28 -4.17 7.52
CA GLU A 402 -8.82 -2.87 8.02
C GLU A 402 -9.61 -1.69 7.46
N ALA A 403 -10.00 -1.73 6.17
CA ALA A 403 -10.80 -0.68 5.57
C ALA A 403 -12.21 -0.60 6.18
N LYS A 404 -12.77 -1.72 6.62
CA LYS A 404 -14.05 -1.81 7.33
C LYS A 404 -14.01 -1.08 8.68
N VAL A 405 -12.87 -1.11 9.36
CA VAL A 405 -12.67 -0.47 10.67
C VAL A 405 -12.17 0.97 10.52
N GLY A 406 -11.18 1.20 9.67
CA GLY A 406 -10.46 2.48 9.54
C GLY A 406 -10.95 3.37 8.40
N GLY A 407 -11.92 2.93 7.60
CA GLY A 407 -12.41 3.67 6.44
C GLY A 407 -11.43 3.69 5.26
N PRO A 408 -11.64 4.61 4.30
CA PRO A 408 -10.86 4.68 3.08
C PRO A 408 -9.37 4.86 3.33
N VAL A 409 -8.55 4.07 2.63
CA VAL A 409 -7.08 4.04 2.83
C VAL A 409 -6.39 5.36 2.50
N GLN A 410 -6.99 6.22 1.68
CA GLN A 410 -6.43 7.52 1.30
C GLN A 410 -6.19 8.46 2.48
N TYR A 411 -6.85 8.26 3.61
CA TYR A 411 -6.72 9.06 4.82
C TYR A 411 -5.80 8.41 5.87
N ARG A 412 -5.21 7.25 5.57
CA ARG A 412 -4.36 6.48 6.50
C ARG A 412 -3.20 5.75 5.79
N TRP A 413 -2.68 6.30 4.70
CA TRP A 413 -1.54 5.77 3.95
C TRP A 413 -0.36 6.74 3.90
N MET A 414 0.79 6.25 3.46
CA MET A 414 2.05 7.00 3.50
C MET A 414 2.24 8.02 2.36
N TYR A 415 1.42 8.07 1.30
CA TYR A 415 1.63 9.00 0.18
C TYR A 415 1.71 10.49 0.59
N PRO A 416 0.77 11.05 1.36
CA PRO A 416 0.88 12.43 1.83
C PRO A 416 2.09 12.65 2.71
N ILE A 417 2.40 11.65 3.55
CA ILE A 417 3.50 11.68 4.49
C ILE A 417 4.84 11.68 3.73
N GLU A 418 5.05 10.77 2.76
CA GLU A 418 6.27 10.75 1.94
C GLU A 418 6.51 12.06 1.19
N ARG A 419 5.44 12.67 0.64
CA ARG A 419 5.54 14.00 0.02
C ARG A 419 6.00 15.06 1.01
N TYR A 420 5.47 15.02 2.24
CA TYR A 420 5.89 15.94 3.28
C TYR A 420 7.32 15.68 3.77
N LEU A 421 7.73 14.41 3.92
CA LEU A 421 9.11 14.03 4.21
C LEU A 421 10.09 14.57 3.15
N SER A 422 9.70 14.54 1.88
CA SER A 422 10.48 15.13 0.79
C SER A 422 10.64 16.65 0.97
N ARG A 423 9.60 17.34 1.46
CA ARG A 423 9.66 18.76 1.79
C ARG A 423 10.59 19.02 2.98
N LEU A 424 10.44 18.28 4.08
CA LEU A 424 11.34 18.42 5.25
C LEU A 424 12.80 18.20 4.83
N LYS A 425 13.06 17.22 3.98
CA LYS A 425 14.40 16.99 3.41
C LYS A 425 14.93 18.19 2.63
N SER A 426 14.08 18.97 1.97
CA SER A 426 14.49 20.16 1.22
C SER A 426 14.97 21.32 2.10
N TYR A 427 14.65 21.31 3.41
CA TYR A 427 15.14 22.30 4.37
C TYR A 427 16.60 22.07 4.79
N VAL A 428 17.15 20.87 4.54
CA VAL A 428 18.52 20.56 4.93
C VAL A 428 19.51 21.41 4.12
N LYS A 429 19.98 22.49 4.71
CA LYS A 429 21.05 23.34 4.20
C LYS A 429 22.39 22.91 4.77
N ASN A 430 22.44 22.67 6.08
CA ASN A 430 23.63 22.15 6.75
C ASN A 430 23.55 20.61 6.89
N ARG A 431 24.34 19.89 6.12
CA ARG A 431 24.40 18.42 6.14
C ARG A 431 25.05 17.85 7.42
N ALA A 432 25.80 18.67 8.16
CA ALA A 432 26.40 18.26 9.43
C ALA A 432 25.39 18.29 10.60
N ALA A 433 24.34 19.12 10.49
CA ALA A 433 23.26 19.22 11.46
C ALA A 433 21.90 19.26 10.70
N PRO A 434 21.47 18.12 10.10
CA PRO A 434 20.26 18.08 9.27
C PRO A 434 19.00 18.32 10.09
N GLU A 435 18.93 17.82 11.31
CA GLU A 435 17.78 18.00 12.22
C GLU A 435 17.54 19.46 12.56
N GLY A 436 18.59 20.22 12.90
CA GLY A 436 18.49 21.65 13.15
C GLY A 436 17.98 22.41 11.92
N SER A 437 18.50 22.06 10.71
CA SER A 437 18.03 22.67 9.47
C SER A 437 16.56 22.36 9.18
N ILE A 438 16.09 21.16 9.51
CA ILE A 438 14.68 20.75 9.35
C ILE A 438 13.81 21.50 10.34
N ALA A 439 14.20 21.56 11.60
CA ALA A 439 13.44 22.24 12.65
C ALA A 439 13.28 23.73 12.35
N GLU A 440 14.36 24.43 12.02
CA GLU A 440 14.34 25.84 11.62
C GLU A 440 13.45 26.09 10.40
N GLY A 441 13.62 25.28 9.35
CA GLY A 441 12.82 25.40 8.13
C GLY A 441 11.34 25.15 8.38
N TYR A 442 10.99 24.19 9.24
CA TYR A 442 9.61 23.90 9.64
C TYR A 442 9.01 25.08 10.43
N ILE A 443 9.68 25.56 11.48
CA ILE A 443 9.20 26.66 12.32
C ILE A 443 8.95 27.91 11.48
N VAL A 444 9.91 28.28 10.62
CA VAL A 444 9.76 29.45 9.73
C VAL A 444 8.54 29.29 8.81
N GLU A 445 8.36 28.12 8.18
CA GLU A 445 7.19 27.90 7.31
C GLU A 445 5.87 27.91 8.08
N GLU A 446 5.83 27.32 9.27
CA GLU A 446 4.65 27.32 10.14
C GLU A 446 4.29 28.74 10.59
N CYS A 447 5.25 29.51 11.09
CA CYS A 447 5.05 30.92 11.47
C CYS A 447 4.55 31.75 10.29
N LEU A 448 5.16 31.63 9.11
CA LEU A 448 4.73 32.36 7.92
C LEU A 448 3.33 31.96 7.47
N THR A 449 3.00 30.66 7.51
CA THR A 449 1.66 30.15 7.20
C THR A 449 0.63 30.69 8.16
N PHE A 450 0.96 30.70 9.45
CA PHE A 450 0.08 31.24 10.50
C PHE A 450 -0.12 32.74 10.31
N CYS A 451 0.95 33.54 10.24
CA CYS A 451 0.88 34.98 10.03
C CYS A 451 0.09 35.37 8.77
N SER A 452 0.28 34.63 7.67
CA SER A 452 -0.41 34.92 6.42
C SER A 452 -1.94 34.81 6.51
N ARG A 453 -2.47 34.03 7.46
CA ARG A 453 -3.91 33.91 7.71
C ARG A 453 -4.52 35.16 8.37
N TYR A 454 -3.71 35.97 9.01
CA TYR A 454 -4.13 37.25 9.64
C TYR A 454 -3.90 38.46 8.74
N MET A 455 -3.30 38.27 7.55
CA MET A 455 -3.05 39.37 6.61
C MET A 455 -4.25 39.52 5.66
N GLU A 456 -5.14 40.45 5.99
CA GLU A 456 -6.28 40.76 5.12
C GLU A 456 -5.82 41.45 3.83
N GLY A 457 -6.38 41.04 2.69
CA GLY A 457 -6.11 41.63 1.37
C GLY A 457 -4.72 41.36 0.80
N VAL A 458 -3.88 40.58 1.48
CA VAL A 458 -2.57 40.16 0.97
C VAL A 458 -2.55 38.69 0.60
N GLU A 459 -2.36 38.41 -0.69
CA GLU A 459 -2.18 37.05 -1.17
C GLU A 459 -0.70 36.64 -1.07
N THR A 460 -0.43 35.56 -0.36
CA THR A 460 0.91 34.96 -0.20
C THR A 460 0.91 33.53 -0.72
N ILE A 461 2.08 32.92 -0.91
CA ILE A 461 2.18 31.51 -1.26
C ILE A 461 1.59 30.57 -0.18
N PHE A 462 1.39 31.06 1.03
CA PHE A 462 0.88 30.30 2.17
C PHE A 462 -0.64 30.35 2.28
N ASN A 463 -1.29 31.45 1.87
CA ASN A 463 -2.75 31.63 1.93
C ASN A 463 -3.44 31.58 0.56
N ARG A 464 -2.67 31.56 -0.54
CA ARG A 464 -3.20 31.43 -1.90
C ARG A 464 -3.95 30.09 -2.05
N PRO A 465 -5.18 30.08 -2.58
CA PRO A 465 -5.83 28.85 -2.99
C PRO A 465 -4.95 28.14 -4.03
N ARG A 466 -4.46 26.95 -3.70
CA ARG A 466 -3.67 26.16 -4.65
C ARG A 466 -4.54 25.87 -5.87
N ARG A 467 -4.18 26.44 -7.00
CA ARG A 467 -4.68 25.94 -8.28
C ARG A 467 -4.20 24.49 -8.42
N ALA A 468 -5.09 23.59 -8.81
CA ALA A 468 -4.76 22.19 -9.02
C ALA A 468 -3.59 21.94 -10.01
N MET A 469 -3.14 23.00 -10.69
CA MET A 469 -2.04 23.01 -11.67
C MET A 469 -0.63 23.29 -11.08
N GLU A 470 -0.49 23.69 -9.81
CA GLU A 470 0.83 24.12 -9.29
C GLU A 470 1.78 23.00 -8.86
N GLU A 471 1.40 21.73 -8.97
CA GLU A 471 2.31 20.60 -8.71
C GLU A 471 2.99 20.06 -9.98
N SER A 472 2.82 20.69 -11.14
CA SER A 472 3.56 20.36 -12.35
C SER A 472 5.00 20.84 -12.23
N THR A 473 5.92 19.94 -11.89
CA THR A 473 7.39 20.19 -11.89
C THR A 473 8.01 20.02 -13.29
N GLY A 474 7.20 20.03 -14.33
CA GLY A 474 7.64 19.86 -15.70
C GLY A 474 7.69 21.18 -16.49
N VAL A 475 8.56 21.23 -17.52
CA VAL A 475 8.52 22.29 -18.53
C VAL A 475 7.15 22.24 -19.19
N VAL A 476 6.39 23.33 -19.10
CA VAL A 476 5.10 23.46 -19.78
C VAL A 476 5.38 23.52 -21.28
N SER A 477 5.03 22.47 -22.01
CA SER A 477 4.97 22.49 -23.48
C SER A 477 3.51 22.49 -23.89
N SER A 478 3.08 23.45 -24.72
CA SER A 478 1.79 23.39 -25.35
C SER A 478 1.82 22.33 -26.44
N VAL A 479 0.92 21.35 -26.36
CA VAL A 479 0.76 20.32 -27.37
C VAL A 479 -0.60 20.55 -28.04
N THR A 480 -0.60 20.67 -29.36
CA THR A 480 -1.84 20.65 -30.13
C THR A 480 -2.25 19.20 -30.32
N LEU A 481 -3.39 18.85 -29.75
CA LEU A 481 -3.95 17.50 -29.87
C LEU A 481 -4.48 17.30 -31.29
N ASP A 482 -4.26 16.13 -31.86
CA ASP A 482 -5.00 15.73 -33.06
C ASP A 482 -6.49 15.45 -32.75
N ASN A 483 -7.31 15.27 -33.78
CA ASN A 483 -8.75 15.04 -33.60
C ASN A 483 -9.07 13.79 -32.78
N GLN A 484 -8.24 12.76 -32.85
CA GLN A 484 -8.44 11.52 -32.10
C GLN A 484 -8.05 11.73 -30.64
N GLU A 485 -6.90 12.35 -30.38
CA GLU A 485 -6.41 12.69 -29.04
C GLU A 485 -7.38 13.65 -28.33
N PHE A 486 -7.87 14.68 -29.06
CA PHE A 486 -8.88 15.60 -28.54
C PHE A 486 -10.19 14.89 -28.17
N THR A 487 -10.68 14.00 -29.03
CA THR A 487 -11.90 13.23 -28.78
C THR A 487 -11.75 12.33 -27.56
N GLN A 488 -10.57 11.69 -27.40
CA GLN A 488 -10.27 10.86 -26.24
C GLN A 488 -10.20 11.68 -24.94
N ALA A 489 -9.49 12.81 -24.97
CA ALA A 489 -9.38 13.72 -23.83
C ALA A 489 -10.73 14.29 -23.41
N HIS A 490 -11.51 14.78 -24.38
CA HIS A 490 -12.86 15.31 -24.15
C HIS A 490 -13.80 14.25 -23.56
N ARG A 491 -13.77 13.03 -24.12
CA ARG A 491 -14.53 11.90 -23.59
C ARG A 491 -14.11 11.55 -22.17
N TYR A 492 -12.82 11.52 -21.90
CA TYR A 492 -12.28 11.26 -20.55
C TYR A 492 -12.79 12.28 -19.52
N VAL A 493 -12.73 13.58 -19.84
CA VAL A 493 -13.22 14.65 -18.95
C VAL A 493 -14.72 14.48 -18.66
N LEU A 494 -15.54 14.28 -19.70
CA LEU A 494 -16.98 14.13 -19.54
C LEU A 494 -17.35 12.88 -18.71
N PHE A 495 -16.64 11.76 -18.90
CA PHE A 495 -16.94 10.52 -18.18
C PHE A 495 -16.41 10.47 -16.75
N ASN A 496 -15.51 11.38 -16.37
CA ASN A 496 -14.93 11.45 -15.03
C ASN A 496 -15.35 12.71 -14.24
N SER A 497 -16.24 13.53 -14.79
CA SER A 497 -16.83 14.68 -14.08
C SER A 497 -18.07 14.26 -13.30
N GLU A 498 -18.06 14.50 -11.98
CA GLU A 498 -19.19 14.17 -11.09
C GLU A 498 -20.46 14.95 -11.47
N ASN A 499 -20.32 16.19 -11.90
CA ASN A 499 -21.45 17.06 -12.29
C ASN A 499 -22.20 16.56 -13.54
N ILE A 500 -21.61 15.63 -14.29
CA ILE A 500 -22.18 15.12 -15.55
C ILE A 500 -22.85 13.75 -15.36
N TYR A 501 -22.76 13.16 -14.17
CA TYR A 501 -23.29 11.82 -13.91
C TYR A 501 -24.78 11.67 -14.30
N GLN A 502 -25.61 12.60 -13.90
CA GLN A 502 -27.05 12.57 -14.22
C GLN A 502 -27.33 12.57 -15.74
N PHE A 503 -26.55 13.33 -16.51
CA PHE A 503 -26.70 13.40 -17.98
C PHE A 503 -26.23 12.11 -18.65
N ARG A 504 -25.20 11.46 -18.08
CA ARG A 504 -24.73 10.14 -18.55
C ARG A 504 -25.82 9.09 -18.38
N GLU A 505 -26.48 9.04 -17.24
CA GLU A 505 -27.59 8.12 -17.01
C GLU A 505 -28.81 8.43 -17.91
N MET A 506 -29.13 9.71 -18.15
CA MET A 506 -30.17 10.11 -19.11
C MET A 506 -29.85 9.60 -20.52
N HIS A 507 -28.67 9.89 -21.03
CA HIS A 507 -28.28 9.44 -22.37
C HIS A 507 -28.21 7.91 -22.48
N LYS A 508 -27.78 7.22 -21.43
CA LYS A 508 -27.75 5.76 -21.42
C LYS A 508 -29.17 5.17 -21.58
N ARG A 509 -30.16 5.76 -20.91
CA ARG A 509 -31.59 5.39 -21.08
C ARG A 509 -32.08 5.67 -22.50
N VAL A 510 -31.75 6.82 -23.06
CA VAL A 510 -32.10 7.15 -24.45
C VAL A 510 -31.53 6.13 -25.41
N VAL A 511 -30.27 5.79 -25.30
CA VAL A 511 -29.61 4.77 -26.14
C VAL A 511 -30.24 3.39 -25.94
N GLU A 512 -30.58 3.03 -24.72
CA GLU A 512 -31.24 1.75 -24.41
C GLU A 512 -32.64 1.69 -25.07
N ASP A 513 -33.41 2.74 -24.97
CA ASP A 513 -34.77 2.83 -25.58
C ASP A 513 -34.72 2.82 -27.11
N GLU A 514 -33.75 3.53 -27.71
CA GLU A 514 -33.52 3.49 -29.15
C GLU A 514 -33.20 2.09 -29.66
N LEU A 515 -32.27 1.42 -29.01
CA LEU A 515 -31.82 0.08 -29.40
C LEU A 515 -32.93 -0.96 -29.18
N ARG A 516 -33.73 -0.85 -28.11
CA ARG A 516 -34.85 -1.77 -27.83
C ARG A 516 -35.99 -1.68 -28.83
N ARG A 517 -36.16 -0.54 -29.51
CA ARG A 517 -37.15 -0.41 -30.59
C ARG A 517 -36.81 -1.26 -31.81
N GLY A 518 -35.54 -1.60 -32.02
CA GLY A 518 -35.08 -2.43 -33.15
C GLY A 518 -34.82 -3.90 -32.82
N HIS A 519 -34.66 -4.28 -31.56
CA HIS A 519 -34.24 -5.65 -31.19
C HIS A 519 -34.86 -6.12 -29.87
N ARG A 520 -35.34 -7.37 -29.82
CA ARG A 520 -35.96 -7.98 -28.63
C ARG A 520 -35.01 -8.31 -27.47
N ARG A 521 -33.70 -8.49 -27.73
CA ARG A 521 -32.68 -8.73 -26.70
C ARG A 521 -31.39 -8.02 -27.10
N ILE A 522 -30.90 -7.14 -26.24
CA ILE A 522 -29.65 -6.40 -26.44
C ILE A 522 -28.74 -6.64 -25.24
N SER A 523 -27.48 -6.93 -25.49
CA SER A 523 -26.51 -7.12 -24.40
C SER A 523 -26.14 -5.76 -23.79
N PRO A 524 -25.90 -5.67 -22.47
CA PRO A 524 -25.44 -4.47 -21.80
C PRO A 524 -24.15 -3.88 -22.41
N ALA A 525 -23.31 -4.73 -23.00
CA ALA A 525 -22.07 -4.32 -23.67
C ALA A 525 -22.34 -3.48 -24.93
N ILE A 526 -23.40 -3.79 -25.69
CA ILE A 526 -23.79 -3.03 -26.88
C ILE A 526 -24.33 -1.66 -26.47
N ILE A 527 -25.18 -1.61 -25.44
CA ILE A 527 -25.70 -0.34 -24.90
C ILE A 527 -24.53 0.54 -24.42
N HIS A 528 -23.61 -0.05 -23.67
CA HIS A 528 -22.43 0.66 -23.17
C HIS A 528 -21.56 1.19 -24.32
N LYS A 529 -21.31 0.39 -25.35
CA LYS A 529 -20.55 0.81 -26.53
C LYS A 529 -21.19 2.03 -27.23
N HIS A 530 -22.49 1.96 -27.55
CA HIS A 530 -23.19 3.07 -28.18
C HIS A 530 -23.27 4.31 -27.30
N HIS A 531 -23.45 4.13 -25.98
CA HIS A 531 -23.41 5.23 -25.03
C HIS A 531 -22.04 5.93 -25.05
N MET A 532 -20.95 5.16 -24.98
CA MET A 532 -19.58 5.70 -25.01
C MET A 532 -19.25 6.44 -26.31
N GLU A 533 -19.73 5.94 -27.45
CA GLU A 533 -19.47 6.54 -28.75
C GLU A 533 -20.25 7.83 -28.99
N ARG A 534 -21.50 7.92 -28.52
CA ARG A 534 -22.46 9.00 -28.88
C ARG A 534 -22.58 10.07 -27.81
N PHE A 535 -22.22 9.80 -26.57
CA PHE A 535 -22.45 10.69 -25.41
C PHE A 535 -21.89 12.11 -25.64
N CYS A 536 -20.63 12.20 -26.12
CA CYS A 536 -19.96 13.50 -26.32
C CYS A 536 -20.70 14.38 -27.36
N GLY A 537 -21.28 13.77 -28.41
CA GLY A 537 -22.10 14.49 -29.40
C GLY A 537 -23.49 14.86 -28.88
N TRP A 538 -24.09 14.01 -28.09
CA TRP A 538 -25.41 14.26 -27.49
C TRP A 538 -25.34 15.31 -26.37
N PHE A 539 -24.26 15.38 -25.63
CA PHE A 539 -24.08 16.32 -24.52
C PHE A 539 -23.76 17.76 -24.97
N ARG A 540 -23.30 17.97 -26.20
CA ARG A 540 -23.17 19.31 -26.82
C ARG A 540 -24.51 19.92 -27.13
#